data_69382a32805d3baae0ef5be993b9145d
#
_entry.id   69382a32805d3baae0ef5be993b9145d
#
_cell.length_a   1.000
_cell.length_b   1.000
_cell.length_c   1.000
_cell.angle_alpha   90.00
_cell.angle_beta   90.00
_cell.angle_gamma   90.00
#
_symmetry.space_group_name_H-M   'P 1'
#
loop_
_entity.id
_entity.type
_entity.pdbx_description
1 polymer ?
#
loop_
_entity_poly.entity_id
_entity_poly.type
_entity_poly.pdbx_seq_one_letter_code
_entity_poly.pdbx_strand_id
1 'polypeptide(L)'
;NSSAASDVYKRQDLHTDREEIGVVNGLAWTEAGGEILEVEVNVMDGSGKLELTGNLGDVMKESAQAALSCLRSRAAVLGIPADFYKTKDIHVHFPEGAVPKDGPSAGIAITTAMLSALTGRKVRGDVAMTGEITLHGNVLPIGGLREKSMAAYREGMKTVLIPKDNEPDLYEVDDEVKKNLTFLPMQSLTQVLNAALLKPQNAKKAKAPSRTHAKKKAADAAIVPPTAEKPQPGAVC
;
A
#
# COMPACT_ATOMS: atom_id res chain seq x y z
N ASN A 1 -3.17 43.90 3.38
CA ASN A 1 -2.37 42.72 3.00
C ASN A 1 -2.44 41.61 4.05
N SER A 2 -3.66 41.09 4.28
CA SER A 2 -3.93 40.06 5.30
C SER A 2 -4.38 38.73 4.72
N SER A 3 -4.31 38.51 3.39
CA SER A 3 -4.80 37.30 2.74
C SER A 3 -3.74 36.21 2.48
N ALA A 4 -2.47 36.58 2.40
CA ALA A 4 -1.38 35.62 2.10
C ALA A 4 -0.98 34.75 3.31
N ALA A 5 -1.17 35.22 4.53
CA ALA A 5 -0.86 34.45 5.75
C ALA A 5 -1.92 33.40 6.09
N SER A 6 -3.16 33.57 5.64
CA SER A 6 -4.25 32.62 5.88
C SER A 6 -4.21 31.41 4.93
N ASP A 7 -3.61 31.57 3.74
CA ASP A 7 -3.52 30.49 2.75
C ASP A 7 -2.37 29.50 3.05
N VAL A 8 -1.36 29.93 3.79
CA VAL A 8 -0.27 29.04 4.26
C VAL A 8 -0.75 28.13 5.38
N TYR A 9 -1.64 28.60 6.26
CA TYR A 9 -2.20 27.80 7.34
C TYR A 9 -3.25 26.77 6.88
N LYS A 10 -3.88 26.96 5.73
CA LYS A 10 -4.86 26.02 5.17
C LYS A 10 -4.27 24.77 4.49
N ARG A 11 -2.96 24.75 4.25
CA ARG A 11 -2.29 23.56 3.70
C ARG A 11 -1.94 22.49 4.73
N GLN A 12 -2.03 22.79 6.03
CA GLN A 12 -1.63 21.90 7.11
C GLN A 12 -2.69 20.85 7.51
N ASP A 13 -3.95 21.00 7.08
CA ASP A 13 -5.05 20.08 7.46
C ASP A 13 -5.31 18.95 6.45
N LEU A 14 -4.48 18.79 5.40
CA LEU A 14 -4.84 17.96 4.23
C LEU A 14 -4.43 16.49 4.34
N HIS A 15 -3.51 16.11 5.24
CA HIS A 15 -2.99 14.73 5.31
C HIS A 15 -3.57 13.90 6.46
N THR A 16 -3.99 14.49 7.56
CA THR A 16 -4.35 13.77 8.78
C THR A 16 -5.77 13.20 8.81
N ASP A 17 -6.70 13.73 8.01
CA ASP A 17 -8.12 13.30 8.03
C ASP A 17 -8.49 12.33 6.89
N ARG A 18 -7.53 11.98 6.01
CA ARG A 18 -7.79 11.10 4.87
C ARG A 18 -7.56 9.65 5.23
N GLU A 19 -8.65 8.92 5.38
CA GLU A 19 -8.62 7.46 5.42
C GLU A 19 -8.69 6.91 4.00
N GLU A 20 -7.55 6.56 3.42
CA GLU A 20 -7.46 6.12 2.02
C GLU A 20 -7.00 4.67 1.91
N ILE A 21 -7.34 4.03 0.79
CA ILE A 21 -6.85 2.69 0.44
C ILE A 21 -5.57 2.86 -0.35
N GLY A 22 -4.52 2.14 0.05
CA GLY A 22 -3.25 2.14 -0.66
C GLY A 22 -2.37 3.36 -0.41
N VAL A 23 -2.74 4.29 0.47
CA VAL A 23 -1.96 5.49 0.81
C VAL A 23 -1.46 5.41 2.24
N VAL A 24 -0.16 5.61 2.44
CA VAL A 24 0.51 5.52 3.75
C VAL A 24 1.51 6.66 3.93
N ASN A 25 1.50 7.27 5.10
CA ASN A 25 2.51 8.25 5.50
C ASN A 25 3.75 7.54 6.06
N GLY A 26 4.79 7.41 5.25
CA GLY A 26 6.13 7.06 5.70
C GLY A 26 6.87 8.27 6.27
N LEU A 27 8.07 8.03 6.80
CA LEU A 27 8.95 9.08 7.32
C LEU A 27 10.34 8.92 6.72
N ALA A 28 10.87 10.00 6.16
CA ALA A 28 12.20 10.09 5.63
C ALA A 28 13.08 11.07 6.45
N TRP A 29 14.39 10.83 6.39
CA TRP A 29 15.39 11.74 6.88
C TRP A 29 16.16 12.33 5.69
N THR A 30 16.42 13.62 5.73
CA THR A 30 17.23 14.35 4.74
C THR A 30 18.24 15.26 5.49
N GLU A 31 19.24 15.77 4.78
CA GLU A 31 20.18 16.74 5.36
C GLU A 31 19.49 18.01 5.88
N ALA A 32 18.33 18.35 5.33
CA ALA A 32 17.51 19.49 5.77
C ALA A 32 16.60 19.16 6.96
N GLY A 33 16.57 17.91 7.42
CA GLY A 33 15.70 17.43 8.52
C GLY A 33 14.82 16.25 8.09
N GLY A 34 13.74 16.00 8.85
CA GLY A 34 12.76 14.97 8.49
C GLY A 34 11.65 15.50 7.58
N GLU A 35 11.04 14.59 6.84
CA GLU A 35 9.87 14.87 5.99
C GLU A 35 8.88 13.69 5.99
N ILE A 36 7.61 13.95 5.67
CA ILE A 36 6.64 12.89 5.36
C ILE A 36 6.99 12.33 3.98
N LEU A 37 7.04 11.02 3.91
CA LEU A 37 7.23 10.26 2.69
C LEU A 37 5.93 9.54 2.36
N GLU A 38 5.07 10.16 1.56
CA GLU A 38 3.84 9.51 1.12
C GLU A 38 4.16 8.33 0.20
N VAL A 39 3.48 7.22 0.44
CA VAL A 39 3.57 6.00 -0.37
C VAL A 39 2.18 5.69 -0.89
N GLU A 40 2.03 5.71 -2.20
CA GLU A 40 0.79 5.34 -2.89
C GLU A 40 0.95 3.99 -3.57
N VAL A 41 -0.05 3.12 -3.42
CA VAL A 41 -0.09 1.83 -4.09
C VAL A 41 -1.42 1.63 -4.79
N ASN A 42 -1.34 1.28 -6.07
CA ASN A 42 -2.47 0.84 -6.86
C ASN A 42 -2.29 -0.62 -7.27
N VAL A 43 -3.39 -1.38 -7.28
CA VAL A 43 -3.43 -2.79 -7.67
C VAL A 43 -4.41 -2.95 -8.82
N MET A 44 -3.94 -3.55 -9.91
CA MET A 44 -4.69 -3.75 -11.15
C MET A 44 -4.68 -5.21 -11.54
N ASP A 45 -5.64 -5.64 -12.35
CA ASP A 45 -5.56 -6.94 -13.01
C ASP A 45 -4.38 -6.95 -13.99
N GLY A 46 -3.56 -8.02 -13.94
CA GLY A 46 -2.33 -8.06 -14.70
C GLY A 46 -1.63 -9.42 -14.68
N SER A 47 -0.32 -9.40 -14.78
CA SER A 47 0.53 -10.59 -14.92
C SER A 47 1.56 -10.76 -13.80
N GLY A 48 1.49 -9.97 -12.75
CA GLY A 48 2.39 -10.02 -11.60
C GLY A 48 3.54 -9.02 -11.68
N LYS A 49 3.40 -7.94 -12.42
CA LYS A 49 4.42 -6.87 -12.46
C LYS A 49 4.43 -6.08 -11.16
N LEU A 50 5.64 -5.73 -10.72
CA LEU A 50 5.88 -4.70 -9.72
C LEU A 50 6.44 -3.47 -10.44
N GLU A 51 5.67 -2.40 -10.48
CA GLU A 51 6.08 -1.11 -11.05
C GLU A 51 6.44 -0.16 -9.91
N LEU A 52 7.59 0.52 -10.04
CA LEU A 52 8.13 1.42 -9.03
C LEU A 52 8.42 2.77 -9.67
N THR A 53 7.82 3.83 -9.16
CA THR A 53 8.03 5.21 -9.65
C THR A 53 8.23 6.20 -8.50
N GLY A 54 8.84 7.36 -8.76
CA GLY A 54 9.08 8.41 -7.77
C GLY A 54 10.55 8.70 -7.52
N ASN A 55 11.44 8.44 -8.51
CA ASN A 55 12.89 8.70 -8.43
C ASN A 55 13.56 7.94 -7.28
N LEU A 56 13.38 6.60 -7.30
CA LEU A 56 13.83 5.72 -6.23
C LEU A 56 15.25 5.23 -6.49
N GLY A 57 16.08 5.27 -5.46
CA GLY A 57 17.38 4.61 -5.43
C GLY A 57 17.26 3.08 -5.32
N ASP A 58 18.38 2.40 -5.42
CA ASP A 58 18.37 0.92 -5.52
C ASP A 58 17.98 0.27 -4.19
N VAL A 59 18.37 0.83 -3.04
CA VAL A 59 17.97 0.29 -1.73
C VAL A 59 16.46 0.39 -1.51
N MET A 60 15.82 1.48 -1.93
CA MET A 60 14.38 1.64 -1.87
C MET A 60 13.65 0.64 -2.78
N LYS A 61 14.18 0.38 -3.99
CA LYS A 61 13.65 -0.64 -4.91
C LYS A 61 13.74 -2.04 -4.32
N GLU A 62 14.87 -2.39 -3.71
CA GLU A 62 15.06 -3.66 -3.00
C GLU A 62 14.08 -3.78 -1.81
N SER A 63 13.87 -2.70 -1.06
CA SER A 63 12.88 -2.66 0.03
C SER A 63 11.46 -2.96 -0.47
N ALA A 64 11.06 -2.42 -1.63
CA ALA A 64 9.77 -2.72 -2.24
C ALA A 64 9.66 -4.19 -2.69
N GLN A 65 10.73 -4.78 -3.21
CA GLN A 65 10.78 -6.21 -3.57
C GLN A 65 10.71 -7.11 -2.33
N ALA A 66 11.40 -6.74 -1.25
CA ALA A 66 11.33 -7.44 0.04
C ALA A 66 9.91 -7.38 0.63
N ALA A 67 9.25 -6.22 0.56
CA ALA A 67 7.86 -6.04 0.96
C ALA A 67 6.91 -6.98 0.19
N LEU A 68 7.02 -7.03 -1.13
CA LEU A 68 6.23 -7.94 -1.96
C LEU A 68 6.49 -9.42 -1.60
N SER A 69 7.75 -9.79 -1.42
CA SER A 69 8.14 -11.16 -1.05
C SER A 69 7.60 -11.56 0.33
N CYS A 70 7.64 -10.65 1.29
CA CYS A 70 7.04 -10.82 2.61
C CYS A 70 5.52 -11.05 2.53
N LEU A 71 4.80 -10.27 1.73
CA LEU A 71 3.35 -10.46 1.52
C LEU A 71 3.03 -11.79 0.85
N ARG A 72 3.82 -12.20 -0.16
CA ARG A 72 3.65 -13.49 -0.86
C ARG A 72 3.79 -14.67 0.08
N SER A 73 4.83 -14.68 0.90
CA SER A 73 5.09 -15.76 1.85
C SER A 73 4.03 -15.88 2.97
N ARG A 74 3.29 -14.81 3.21
CA ARG A 74 2.30 -14.69 4.29
C ARG A 74 0.86 -14.53 3.80
N ALA A 75 0.60 -14.70 2.52
CA ALA A 75 -0.68 -14.41 1.87
C ALA A 75 -1.87 -15.05 2.60
N ALA A 76 -1.77 -16.33 2.98
CA ALA A 76 -2.83 -17.04 3.69
C ALA A 76 -3.18 -16.41 5.06
N VAL A 77 -2.16 -16.00 5.84
CA VAL A 77 -2.35 -15.36 7.15
C VAL A 77 -2.91 -13.95 7.01
N LEU A 78 -2.52 -13.25 5.93
CA LEU A 78 -2.96 -11.88 5.65
C LEU A 78 -4.33 -11.80 4.96
N GLY A 79 -4.91 -12.94 4.58
CA GLY A 79 -6.22 -12.99 3.95
C GLY A 79 -6.25 -12.46 2.52
N ILE A 80 -5.12 -12.55 1.81
CA ILE A 80 -5.02 -12.19 0.39
C ILE A 80 -4.92 -13.45 -0.48
N PRO A 81 -5.39 -13.44 -1.74
CA PRO A 81 -5.28 -14.58 -2.64
C PRO A 81 -3.82 -15.05 -2.78
N ALA A 82 -3.58 -16.36 -2.69
CA ALA A 82 -2.24 -16.93 -2.75
C ALA A 82 -1.53 -16.70 -4.10
N ASP A 83 -2.30 -16.45 -5.14
CA ASP A 83 -1.85 -16.24 -6.52
C ASP A 83 -1.85 -14.78 -6.96
N PHE A 84 -2.10 -13.83 -6.03
CA PHE A 84 -2.17 -12.40 -6.36
C PHE A 84 -0.95 -11.92 -7.16
N TYR A 85 0.22 -12.45 -6.86
CA TYR A 85 1.48 -12.11 -7.53
C TYR A 85 1.58 -12.62 -8.99
N LYS A 86 0.58 -13.36 -9.48
CA LYS A 86 0.47 -13.82 -10.88
C LYS A 86 -0.68 -13.14 -11.63
N THR A 87 -1.63 -12.59 -10.90
CA THR A 87 -2.91 -12.11 -11.45
C THR A 87 -3.11 -10.61 -11.23
N LYS A 88 -2.25 -9.99 -10.44
CA LYS A 88 -2.31 -8.55 -10.13
C LYS A 88 -0.99 -7.88 -10.43
N ASP A 89 -1.02 -6.77 -11.14
CA ASP A 89 0.09 -5.83 -11.22
C ASP A 89 -0.02 -4.85 -10.06
N ILE A 90 1.11 -4.54 -9.44
CA ILE A 90 1.19 -3.64 -8.29
C ILE A 90 2.08 -2.47 -8.68
N HIS A 91 1.53 -1.26 -8.62
CA HIS A 91 2.28 -0.04 -8.86
C HIS A 91 2.48 0.69 -7.52
N VAL A 92 3.73 0.87 -7.12
CA VAL A 92 4.13 1.67 -5.97
C VAL A 92 4.67 3.00 -6.47
N HIS A 93 4.07 4.07 -6.04
CA HIS A 93 4.46 5.42 -6.40
C HIS A 93 4.83 6.23 -5.16
N PHE A 94 5.89 7.00 -5.28
CA PHE A 94 6.25 8.00 -4.29
C PHE A 94 6.10 9.37 -4.95
N PRO A 95 5.14 10.19 -4.52
CA PRO A 95 4.97 11.55 -5.04
C PRO A 95 6.25 12.40 -4.92
N GLU A 96 6.26 13.55 -5.57
CA GLU A 96 7.41 14.46 -5.62
C GLU A 96 8.67 13.83 -6.24
N GLY A 97 8.52 13.28 -7.44
CA GLY A 97 9.58 12.58 -8.17
C GLY A 97 10.83 13.43 -8.51
N ALA A 98 10.81 14.74 -8.30
CA ALA A 98 11.98 15.60 -8.45
C ALA A 98 13.03 15.37 -7.35
N VAL A 99 12.62 14.90 -6.17
CA VAL A 99 13.49 14.63 -5.03
C VAL A 99 13.89 13.15 -5.04
N PRO A 100 15.19 12.82 -5.12
CA PRO A 100 15.66 11.44 -5.00
C PRO A 100 15.32 10.84 -3.64
N LYS A 101 14.84 9.61 -3.64
CA LYS A 101 14.45 8.89 -2.42
C LYS A 101 15.17 7.55 -2.37
N ASP A 102 15.87 7.28 -1.28
CA ASP A 102 16.56 6.01 -1.09
C ASP A 102 16.59 5.59 0.38
N GLY A 103 16.86 4.29 0.62
CA GLY A 103 16.96 3.72 1.95
C GLY A 103 15.89 2.67 2.28
N PRO A 104 16.16 1.81 3.30
CA PRO A 104 15.29 0.69 3.64
C PRO A 104 14.15 1.05 4.59
N SER A 105 14.17 2.23 5.21
CA SER A 105 13.29 2.61 6.32
C SER A 105 11.81 2.81 5.94
N ALA A 106 11.47 2.78 4.64
CA ALA A 106 10.09 2.79 4.15
C ALA A 106 9.46 1.39 4.04
N GLY A 107 10.18 0.33 4.41
CA GLY A 107 9.74 -1.05 4.20
C GLY A 107 8.37 -1.37 4.80
N ILE A 108 8.10 -0.96 6.06
CA ILE A 108 6.78 -1.19 6.67
C ILE A 108 5.68 -0.33 6.02
N ALA A 109 6.01 0.88 5.55
CA ALA A 109 5.06 1.76 4.86
C ALA A 109 4.65 1.16 3.51
N ILE A 110 5.61 0.74 2.69
CA ILE A 110 5.38 0.07 1.41
C ILE A 110 4.52 -1.20 1.61
N THR A 111 4.88 -2.05 2.58
CA THR A 111 4.16 -3.29 2.86
C THR A 111 2.72 -3.03 3.29
N THR A 112 2.50 -2.01 4.13
CA THR A 112 1.18 -1.61 4.61
C THR A 112 0.32 -1.06 3.47
N ALA A 113 0.88 -0.21 2.60
CA ALA A 113 0.20 0.34 1.44
C ALA A 113 -0.18 -0.76 0.43
N MET A 114 0.73 -1.70 0.13
CA MET A 114 0.45 -2.86 -0.71
C MET A 114 -0.69 -3.72 -0.14
N LEU A 115 -0.65 -4.04 1.16
CA LEU A 115 -1.70 -4.85 1.78
C LEU A 115 -3.04 -4.11 1.83
N SER A 116 -3.03 -2.82 2.13
CA SER A 116 -4.21 -1.97 2.08
C SER A 116 -4.88 -2.04 0.69
N ALA A 117 -4.11 -1.85 -0.38
CA ALA A 117 -4.59 -1.91 -1.75
C ALA A 117 -5.11 -3.31 -2.14
N LEU A 118 -4.42 -4.38 -1.74
CA LEU A 118 -4.82 -5.78 -2.01
C LEU A 118 -6.09 -6.20 -1.26
N THR A 119 -6.34 -5.64 -0.09
CA THR A 119 -7.48 -6.02 0.76
C THR A 119 -8.64 -5.03 0.72
N GLY A 120 -8.46 -3.86 0.12
CA GLY A 120 -9.44 -2.77 0.14
C GLY A 120 -9.65 -2.16 1.53
N ARG A 121 -8.72 -2.38 2.47
CA ARG A 121 -8.80 -1.81 3.83
C ARG A 121 -8.16 -0.43 3.83
N LYS A 122 -8.87 0.54 4.37
CA LYS A 122 -8.35 1.90 4.52
C LYS A 122 -7.24 1.96 5.56
N VAL A 123 -6.30 2.85 5.32
CA VAL A 123 -5.23 3.22 6.26
C VAL A 123 -5.68 4.44 7.07
N ARG A 124 -5.29 4.50 8.32
CA ARG A 124 -5.50 5.68 9.18
C ARG A 124 -4.63 6.83 8.68
N GLY A 125 -5.24 7.99 8.38
CA GLY A 125 -4.55 9.18 7.91
C GLY A 125 -3.71 9.87 8.98
N ASP A 126 -4.04 9.69 10.26
CA ASP A 126 -3.34 10.27 11.40
C ASP A 126 -2.10 9.49 11.87
N VAL A 127 -1.73 8.43 11.14
CA VAL A 127 -0.61 7.55 11.45
C VAL A 127 0.53 7.76 10.46
N ALA A 128 1.72 8.01 10.96
CA ALA A 128 2.96 7.92 10.21
C ALA A 128 3.77 6.71 10.68
N MET A 129 4.67 6.20 9.84
CA MET A 129 5.46 5.02 10.17
C MET A 129 6.84 5.02 9.54
N THR A 130 7.79 4.38 10.22
CA THR A 130 9.12 4.11 9.70
C THR A 130 9.63 2.79 10.22
N GLY A 131 10.33 2.04 9.39
CA GLY A 131 10.90 0.74 9.74
C GLY A 131 11.30 -0.05 8.50
N GLU A 132 12.40 -0.76 8.59
CA GLU A 132 12.78 -1.75 7.60
C GLU A 132 11.98 -3.03 7.82
N ILE A 133 11.68 -3.76 6.75
CA ILE A 133 10.93 -5.02 6.80
C ILE A 133 11.78 -6.19 6.32
N THR A 134 11.77 -7.29 7.07
CA THR A 134 12.38 -8.54 6.62
C THR A 134 11.41 -9.42 5.85
N LEU A 135 11.91 -10.40 5.11
CA LEU A 135 11.09 -11.40 4.41
C LEU A 135 10.17 -12.18 5.36
N HIS A 136 10.54 -12.27 6.63
CA HIS A 136 9.75 -12.93 7.67
C HIS A 136 8.77 -12.00 8.40
N GLY A 137 8.72 -10.72 8.00
CA GLY A 137 7.81 -9.74 8.58
C GLY A 137 8.27 -9.18 9.93
N ASN A 138 9.56 -9.25 10.25
CA ASN A 138 10.14 -8.55 11.40
C ASN A 138 10.43 -7.10 11.00
N VAL A 139 10.26 -6.21 11.96
CA VAL A 139 10.56 -4.78 11.81
C VAL A 139 11.94 -4.51 12.37
N LEU A 140 12.84 -3.97 11.55
CA LEU A 140 14.22 -3.66 11.92
C LEU A 140 14.41 -2.17 12.21
N PRO A 141 15.43 -1.80 13.02
CA PRO A 141 15.68 -0.43 13.42
C PRO A 141 16.11 0.48 12.26
N ILE A 142 15.94 1.78 12.47
CA ILE A 142 16.23 2.85 11.51
C ILE A 142 17.07 3.94 12.16
N GLY A 143 17.64 4.81 11.33
CA GLY A 143 18.27 6.05 11.77
C GLY A 143 17.36 7.27 11.66
N GLY A 144 17.76 8.36 12.33
CA GLY A 144 17.12 9.67 12.23
C GLY A 144 15.73 9.74 12.87
N LEU A 145 15.49 9.02 13.98
CA LEU A 145 14.19 8.99 14.65
C LEU A 145 13.77 10.38 15.12
N ARG A 146 14.70 11.20 15.59
CA ARG A 146 14.46 12.56 16.04
C ARG A 146 13.89 13.43 14.94
N GLU A 147 14.54 13.49 13.80
CA GLU A 147 14.15 14.30 12.64
C GLU A 147 12.83 13.81 12.04
N LYS A 148 12.67 12.49 11.92
CA LYS A 148 11.43 11.85 11.46
C LYS A 148 10.24 12.17 12.37
N SER A 149 10.45 12.14 13.69
CA SER A 149 9.43 12.48 14.68
C SER A 149 9.03 13.95 14.60
N MET A 150 10.01 14.84 14.40
CA MET A 150 9.75 16.26 14.22
C MET A 150 8.93 16.52 12.95
N ALA A 151 9.20 15.80 11.86
CA ALA A 151 8.39 15.91 10.65
C ALA A 151 6.94 15.46 10.89
N ALA A 152 6.74 14.32 11.53
CA ALA A 152 5.41 13.82 11.89
C ALA A 152 4.64 14.84 12.77
N TYR A 153 5.31 15.48 13.71
CA TYR A 153 4.72 16.51 14.56
C TYR A 153 4.29 17.75 13.75
N ARG A 154 5.18 18.26 12.89
CA ARG A 154 4.89 19.45 12.04
C ARG A 154 3.70 19.23 11.11
N GLU A 155 3.56 18.01 10.58
CA GLU A 155 2.46 17.63 9.67
C GLU A 155 1.18 17.20 10.43
N GLY A 156 1.16 17.36 11.76
CA GLY A 156 -0.04 17.15 12.57
C GLY A 156 -0.41 15.68 12.78
N MET A 157 0.49 14.73 12.52
CA MET A 157 0.28 13.32 12.81
C MET A 157 -0.05 13.13 14.30
N LYS A 158 -0.77 12.06 14.64
CA LYS A 158 -1.10 11.74 16.03
C LYS A 158 -0.34 10.52 16.54
N THR A 159 -0.04 9.60 15.67
CA THR A 159 0.59 8.33 16.01
C THR A 159 1.78 8.07 15.10
N VAL A 160 2.90 7.65 15.69
CA VAL A 160 4.09 7.22 14.93
C VAL A 160 4.40 5.78 15.28
N LEU A 161 4.41 4.90 14.27
CA LEU A 161 4.86 3.52 14.40
C LEU A 161 6.37 3.48 14.18
N ILE A 162 7.10 3.00 15.19
CA ILE A 162 8.56 2.92 15.18
C ILE A 162 9.01 1.48 15.39
N PRO A 163 10.20 1.08 14.95
CA PRO A 163 10.76 -0.21 15.32
C PRO A 163 10.93 -0.31 16.85
N LYS A 164 10.69 -1.50 17.41
CA LYS A 164 10.86 -1.76 18.86
C LYS A 164 12.27 -1.42 19.33
N ASP A 165 13.27 -1.72 18.50
CA ASP A 165 14.67 -1.51 18.82
C ASP A 165 15.09 -0.03 18.82
N ASN A 166 14.24 0.87 18.26
CA ASN A 166 14.40 2.31 18.36
C ASN A 166 13.68 2.94 19.57
N GLU A 167 13.03 2.16 20.43
CA GLU A 167 12.39 2.70 21.64
C GLU A 167 13.39 3.45 22.54
N PRO A 168 14.64 2.98 22.73
CA PRO A 168 15.66 3.73 23.47
C PRO A 168 15.96 5.10 22.86
N ASP A 169 15.90 5.25 21.51
CA ASP A 169 16.23 6.50 20.83
C ASP A 169 15.21 7.63 21.08
N LEU A 170 14.08 7.30 21.71
CA LEU A 170 13.07 8.30 22.11
C LEU A 170 13.63 9.33 23.11
N TYR A 171 14.76 9.06 23.76
CA TYR A 171 15.41 10.05 24.63
C TYR A 171 15.90 11.26 23.82
N GLU A 172 16.26 11.09 22.54
CA GLU A 172 16.73 12.17 21.66
C GLU A 172 15.59 13.03 21.10
N VAL A 173 14.35 12.54 21.17
CA VAL A 173 13.18 13.25 20.67
C VAL A 173 12.79 14.36 21.63
N ASP A 174 12.50 15.55 21.10
CA ASP A 174 12.14 16.72 21.87
C ASP A 174 10.88 16.47 22.74
N ASP A 175 10.86 16.99 23.96
CA ASP A 175 9.75 16.79 24.89
C ASP A 175 8.41 17.31 24.37
N GLU A 176 8.43 18.40 23.61
CA GLU A 176 7.23 18.94 22.96
C GLU A 176 6.65 17.95 21.95
N VAL A 177 7.50 17.30 21.16
CA VAL A 177 7.10 16.27 20.21
C VAL A 177 6.53 15.05 20.93
N LYS A 178 7.19 14.59 22.01
CA LYS A 178 6.73 13.44 22.82
C LYS A 178 5.36 13.69 23.50
N LYS A 179 5.04 14.92 23.86
CA LYS A 179 3.73 15.28 24.45
C LYS A 179 2.59 15.23 23.44
N ASN A 180 2.88 15.46 22.16
CA ASN A 180 1.88 15.60 21.11
C ASN A 180 1.75 14.37 20.20
N LEU A 181 2.74 13.47 20.20
CA LEU A 181 2.75 12.24 19.40
C LEU A 181 2.65 11.01 20.31
N THR A 182 1.87 10.04 19.87
CA THR A 182 1.87 8.69 20.47
C THR A 182 2.82 7.80 19.70
N PHE A 183 3.89 7.35 20.34
CA PHE A 183 4.83 6.40 19.74
C PHE A 183 4.41 4.97 20.05
N LEU A 184 4.32 4.13 19.02
CA LEU A 184 3.98 2.71 19.15
C LEU A 184 5.15 1.85 18.64
N PRO A 185 5.89 1.18 19.55
CA PRO A 185 6.97 0.29 19.17
C PRO A 185 6.46 -1.00 18.51
N MET A 186 7.00 -1.35 17.34
CA MET A 186 6.60 -2.48 16.51
C MET A 186 7.73 -3.48 16.33
N GLN A 187 7.47 -4.76 16.56
CA GLN A 187 8.40 -5.86 16.30
C GLN A 187 8.04 -6.62 15.02
N SER A 188 6.78 -6.59 14.61
CA SER A 188 6.29 -7.40 13.50
C SER A 188 5.32 -6.64 12.61
N LEU A 189 5.26 -7.04 11.35
CA LEU A 189 4.29 -6.57 10.38
C LEU A 189 2.85 -6.67 10.89
N THR A 190 2.51 -7.74 11.59
CA THR A 190 1.16 -7.93 12.13
C THR A 190 0.77 -6.82 13.10
N GLN A 191 1.69 -6.38 13.97
CA GLN A 191 1.46 -5.25 14.88
C GLN A 191 1.27 -3.94 14.10
N VAL A 192 2.12 -3.69 13.08
CA VAL A 192 2.00 -2.51 12.20
C VAL A 192 0.63 -2.46 11.54
N LEU A 193 0.21 -3.57 10.92
CA LEU A 193 -1.07 -3.65 10.19
C LEU A 193 -2.29 -3.46 11.12
N ASN A 194 -2.23 -4.00 12.34
CA ASN A 194 -3.29 -3.83 13.32
C ASN A 194 -3.41 -2.39 13.84
N ALA A 195 -2.29 -1.65 13.90
CA ALA A 195 -2.26 -0.27 14.32
C ALA A 195 -2.66 0.70 13.20
N ALA A 196 -2.26 0.43 11.95
CA ALA A 196 -2.42 1.31 10.81
C ALA A 196 -3.70 1.10 10.01
N LEU A 197 -4.18 -0.17 9.88
CA LEU A 197 -5.32 -0.49 9.02
C LEU A 197 -6.64 -0.49 9.81
N LEU A 198 -7.63 0.19 9.27
CA LEU A 198 -8.99 0.14 9.79
C LEU A 198 -9.57 -1.27 9.65
N LYS A 199 -10.50 -1.62 10.55
CA LYS A 199 -11.25 -2.86 10.42
C LYS A 199 -11.98 -2.88 9.08
N PRO A 200 -12.13 -4.05 8.41
CA PRO A 200 -12.92 -4.15 7.21
C PRO A 200 -14.32 -3.58 7.49
N GLN A 201 -14.73 -2.56 6.74
CA GLN A 201 -16.13 -2.17 6.75
C GLN A 201 -16.89 -3.38 6.20
N ASN A 202 -17.81 -3.94 6.97
CA ASN A 202 -18.66 -5.04 6.53
C ASN A 202 -19.14 -4.72 5.12
N ALA A 203 -18.64 -5.46 4.14
CA ALA A 203 -19.14 -5.39 2.78
C ALA A 203 -20.64 -5.67 2.92
N LYS A 204 -21.49 -4.63 2.77
CA LYS A 204 -22.93 -4.80 2.60
C LYS A 204 -23.02 -5.84 1.51
N LYS A 205 -23.59 -7.02 1.84
CA LYS A 205 -23.82 -8.13 0.92
C LYS A 205 -24.22 -7.53 -0.41
N ALA A 206 -23.35 -7.61 -1.40
CA ALA A 206 -23.69 -7.29 -2.77
C ALA A 206 -24.90 -8.16 -3.09
N LYS A 207 -26.09 -7.56 -3.24
CA LYS A 207 -27.28 -8.28 -3.70
C LYS A 207 -26.87 -8.94 -5.01
N ALA A 208 -26.85 -10.27 -5.00
CA ALA A 208 -26.73 -11.04 -6.22
C ALA A 208 -27.74 -10.48 -7.23
N PRO A 209 -27.36 -10.25 -8.51
CA PRO A 209 -28.32 -9.81 -9.51
C PRO A 209 -29.43 -10.84 -9.58
N SER A 210 -30.67 -10.40 -9.33
CA SER A 210 -31.85 -11.22 -9.41
C SER A 210 -31.97 -11.77 -10.83
N ARG A 211 -31.84 -13.10 -10.96
CA ARG A 211 -32.20 -13.83 -12.19
C ARG A 211 -33.71 -13.76 -12.39
N THR A 212 -34.18 -12.71 -13.01
CA THR A 212 -35.55 -12.65 -13.55
C THR A 212 -35.50 -12.10 -14.96
N HIS A 213 -36.08 -12.89 -15.87
CA HIS A 213 -36.34 -12.66 -17.29
C HIS A 213 -35.29 -13.09 -18.32
N ALA A 214 -35.19 -14.44 -18.48
CA ALA A 214 -34.88 -15.03 -19.78
C ALA A 214 -35.57 -16.38 -19.92
N LYS A 215 -36.91 -16.38 -19.94
CA LYS A 215 -37.73 -17.48 -20.46
C LYS A 215 -38.82 -16.87 -21.34
N LYS A 216 -38.53 -16.69 -22.65
CA LYS A 216 -39.45 -16.76 -23.79
C LYS A 216 -38.77 -16.28 -25.06
N LYS A 217 -38.15 -17.19 -25.79
CA LYS A 217 -38.06 -17.24 -27.26
C LYS A 217 -37.06 -18.38 -27.62
N ALA A 218 -37.62 -19.58 -27.68
CA ALA A 218 -37.02 -20.69 -28.41
C ALA A 218 -38.17 -21.59 -28.83
N ALA A 219 -38.79 -21.22 -29.93
CA ALA A 219 -39.61 -22.11 -30.76
C ALA A 219 -39.55 -21.49 -32.15
N ASP A 220 -39.23 -22.31 -33.15
CA ASP A 220 -39.13 -22.10 -34.57
C ASP A 220 -37.72 -21.73 -35.10
N ALA A 221 -36.94 -22.77 -35.34
CA ALA A 221 -36.07 -22.88 -36.51
C ALA A 221 -35.84 -24.38 -36.79
N ALA A 222 -36.37 -24.77 -37.96
CA ALA A 222 -36.45 -26.13 -38.46
C ALA A 222 -35.08 -26.76 -38.73
N ILE A 223 -35.07 -28.06 -38.53
CA ILE A 223 -34.01 -29.05 -38.79
C ILE A 223 -33.78 -29.14 -40.31
N VAL A 224 -32.54 -28.95 -40.76
CA VAL A 224 -32.05 -29.37 -42.08
C VAL A 224 -30.91 -30.37 -41.85
N PRO A 225 -30.97 -31.57 -42.45
CA PRO A 225 -29.92 -32.58 -42.22
C PRO A 225 -28.71 -32.34 -43.15
N PRO A 226 -27.47 -32.76 -42.75
CA PRO A 226 -26.27 -32.58 -43.51
C PRO A 226 -26.17 -33.54 -44.69
N THR A 227 -25.89 -32.99 -45.88
CA THR A 227 -25.54 -33.74 -47.06
C THR A 227 -24.07 -34.22 -46.95
N ALA A 228 -23.90 -35.52 -47.17
CA ALA A 228 -22.60 -36.18 -47.26
C ALA A 228 -21.85 -35.77 -48.55
N GLU A 229 -20.60 -35.37 -48.40
CA GLU A 229 -19.68 -35.16 -49.52
C GLU A 229 -18.59 -36.23 -49.48
N LYS A 230 -18.40 -36.91 -50.64
CA LYS A 230 -17.51 -38.05 -50.87
C LYS A 230 -16.04 -37.64 -50.90
N PRO A 231 -15.10 -38.56 -50.59
CA PRO A 231 -13.67 -38.28 -50.66
C PRO A 231 -13.13 -38.36 -52.08
N GLN A 232 -12.21 -37.48 -52.41
CA GLN A 232 -11.35 -37.59 -53.63
C GLN A 232 -9.94 -38.04 -53.27
N PRO A 233 -9.29 -38.81 -54.14
CA PRO A 233 -8.04 -39.50 -53.86
C PRO A 233 -6.79 -38.72 -54.30
N GLY A 234 -5.72 -38.90 -53.54
CA GLY A 234 -4.33 -39.06 -53.91
C GLY A 234 -3.64 -38.05 -54.81
N ALA A 235 -2.54 -37.49 -54.30
CA ALA A 235 -1.28 -37.39 -55.07
C ALA A 235 -0.11 -37.39 -54.10
N VAL A 236 0.76 -38.37 -54.37
CA VAL A 236 2.10 -38.57 -53.83
C VAL A 236 3.04 -37.60 -54.54
N CYS A 237 3.92 -36.90 -53.80
CA CYS A 237 5.36 -36.76 -54.02
C CYS A 237 5.97 -36.12 -52.79
#